data_f3c4072001c553b07e30b306b8f59a6e
#
_entry.id   f3c4072001c553b07e30b306b8f59a6e
#
_cell.length_a   1.000
_cell.length_b   1.000
_cell.length_c   1.000
_cell.angle_alpha   90.00
_cell.angle_beta   90.00
_cell.angle_gamma   90.00
#
_symmetry.space_group_name_H-M   'P 1'
#
loop_
_entity.id
_entity.type
_entity.pdbx_description
1 polymer ?
#
loop_
_entity_poly.entity_id
_entity_poly.type
_entity_poly.pdbx_seq_one_letter_code
_entity_poly.pdbx_strand_id
1 'polypeptide(L)'
;MVKNKKRYIAGALNFLGGDTIYGRNWGCIEDHKNLHFEVCYYRAIEYAISKKYRKVEAGAQGAHKISRGYQPEKTFSAHWIKDIDFSEAISNYLKDERLYIQDNIEKLNEYIPFKKNKENQ
;
A
#
# COMPACT_ATOMS: atom_id res chain seq x y z
N MET A 1 -0.52 13.39 12.51
CA MET A 1 0.38 14.56 12.66
C MET A 1 1.41 14.26 13.74
N VAL A 2 2.67 14.62 13.50
CA VAL A 2 3.80 14.44 14.41
C VAL A 2 4.26 15.79 14.93
N LYS A 3 4.50 15.87 16.23
CA LYS A 3 5.05 17.06 16.90
C LYS A 3 6.42 16.76 17.47
N ASN A 4 7.33 17.72 17.31
CA ASN A 4 8.56 17.82 18.08
C ASN A 4 8.41 19.05 18.99
N LYS A 5 8.35 18.81 20.32
CA LYS A 5 7.97 19.84 21.31
C LYS A 5 6.61 20.50 20.95
N LYS A 6 6.61 21.78 20.54
CA LYS A 6 5.39 22.53 20.17
C LYS A 6 5.15 22.65 18.66
N ARG A 7 6.10 22.21 17.81
CA ARG A 7 6.05 22.38 16.37
C ARG A 7 5.63 21.09 15.65
N TYR A 8 4.74 21.18 14.68
CA TYR A 8 4.45 20.07 13.77
C TYR A 8 5.60 19.89 12.80
N ILE A 9 6.10 18.66 12.69
CA ILE A 9 7.26 18.32 11.86
C ILE A 9 6.94 17.34 10.74
N ALA A 10 5.86 16.58 10.86
CA ALA A 10 5.47 15.59 9.87
C ALA A 10 3.99 15.24 9.97
N GLY A 11 3.46 14.58 8.93
CA GLY A 11 2.10 14.06 8.94
C GLY A 11 1.84 13.07 7.82
N ALA A 12 0.88 12.19 8.06
CA ALA A 12 0.31 11.33 7.05
C ALA A 12 -1.19 11.63 6.91
N LEU A 13 -1.67 11.62 5.66
CA LEU A 13 -3.08 11.67 5.32
C LEU A 13 -3.55 10.27 4.94
N ASN A 14 -4.62 9.84 5.57
CA ASN A 14 -5.30 8.59 5.25
C ASN A 14 -6.78 8.86 5.00
N PHE A 15 -7.39 8.12 4.09
CA PHE A 15 -8.83 8.10 3.91
C PHE A 15 -9.43 6.89 4.63
N LEU A 16 -10.63 7.06 5.12
CA LEU A 16 -11.41 6.00 5.74
C LEU A 16 -12.59 5.67 4.83
N GLY A 17 -12.74 4.42 4.45
CA GLY A 17 -13.82 3.98 3.58
C GLY A 17 -14.26 2.56 3.94
N GLY A 18 -15.53 2.41 4.34
CA GLY A 18 -16.04 1.12 4.80
C GLY A 18 -15.24 0.60 6.00
N ASP A 19 -14.65 -0.56 5.87
CA ASP A 19 -13.82 -1.21 6.87
C ASP A 19 -12.31 -1.10 6.61
N THR A 20 -11.91 -0.18 5.73
CA THR A 20 -10.54 -0.04 5.22
C THR A 20 -9.98 1.36 5.46
N ILE A 21 -8.69 1.42 5.79
CA ILE A 21 -7.89 2.65 5.87
C ILE A 21 -6.99 2.70 4.65
N TYR A 22 -7.06 3.80 3.90
CA TYR A 22 -6.27 4.03 2.69
C TYR A 22 -5.18 5.06 2.96
N GLY A 23 -3.92 4.63 2.99
CA GLY A 23 -2.77 5.53 3.06
C GLY A 23 -2.64 6.34 1.77
N ARG A 24 -2.58 7.67 1.88
CA ARG A 24 -2.58 8.53 0.69
C ARG A 24 -1.32 9.37 0.55
N ASN A 25 -1.03 10.23 1.50
CA ASN A 25 0.08 11.16 1.42
C ASN A 25 0.90 11.16 2.70
N TRP A 26 2.19 11.37 2.54
CA TRP A 26 3.16 11.63 3.60
C TRP A 26 3.89 12.93 3.32
N GLY A 27 4.20 13.67 4.37
CA GLY A 27 5.08 14.83 4.29
C GLY A 27 5.79 15.08 5.60
N CYS A 28 7.04 15.57 5.53
CA CYS A 28 7.83 15.99 6.67
C CYS A 28 8.63 17.25 6.33
N ILE A 29 8.93 18.03 7.34
CA ILE A 29 9.82 19.20 7.27
C ILE A 29 11.13 18.96 8.04
N GLU A 30 11.19 17.87 8.80
CA GLU A 30 12.39 17.39 9.48
C GLU A 30 12.53 15.90 9.21
N ASP A 31 13.72 15.45 8.78
CA ASP A 31 13.98 14.02 8.58
C ASP A 31 14.44 13.39 9.89
N HIS A 32 13.71 12.37 10.32
CA HIS A 32 14.02 11.56 11.48
C HIS A 32 14.01 10.08 11.09
N LYS A 33 15.05 9.37 11.47
CA LYS A 33 15.21 7.94 11.18
C LYS A 33 13.94 7.15 11.56
N ASN A 34 13.41 6.40 10.61
CA ASN A 34 12.21 5.57 10.74
C ASN A 34 10.89 6.29 10.98
N LEU A 35 10.84 7.62 11.04
CA LEU A 35 9.62 8.37 11.30
C LEU A 35 8.52 8.07 10.26
N HIS A 36 8.90 7.95 8.99
CA HIS A 36 7.97 7.56 7.92
C HIS A 36 7.30 6.21 8.23
N PHE A 37 8.06 5.21 8.63
CA PHE A 37 7.52 3.88 8.93
C PHE A 37 6.61 3.89 10.15
N GLU A 38 7.01 4.61 11.18
CA GLU A 38 6.20 4.77 12.38
C GLU A 38 4.83 5.38 12.06
N VAL A 39 4.82 6.49 11.32
CA VAL A 39 3.60 7.26 11.09
C VAL A 39 2.71 6.63 10.02
N CYS A 40 3.30 6.17 8.90
CA CYS A 40 2.52 5.69 7.75
C CYS A 40 2.08 4.23 7.89
N TYR A 41 2.81 3.41 8.67
CA TYR A 41 2.50 2.00 8.79
C TYR A 41 2.09 1.63 10.21
N TYR A 42 2.95 1.77 11.19
CA TYR A 42 2.65 1.26 12.54
C TYR A 42 1.48 1.98 13.18
N ARG A 43 1.40 3.31 13.10
CA ARG A 43 0.27 4.07 13.65
C ARG A 43 -1.03 3.86 12.87
N ALA A 44 -0.96 3.62 11.57
CA ALA A 44 -2.14 3.27 10.79
C ALA A 44 -2.69 1.89 11.19
N ILE A 45 -1.81 0.90 11.38
CA ILE A 45 -2.18 -0.44 11.85
C ILE A 45 -2.77 -0.38 13.28
N GLU A 46 -2.10 0.31 14.20
CA GLU A 46 -2.57 0.48 15.57
C GLU A 46 -3.96 1.14 15.61
N TYR A 47 -4.16 2.18 14.83
CA TYR A 47 -5.46 2.83 14.70
C TYR A 47 -6.51 1.88 14.12
N ALA A 48 -6.16 1.12 13.09
CA ALA A 48 -7.07 0.14 12.50
C ALA A 48 -7.53 -0.89 13.53
N ILE A 49 -6.60 -1.44 14.31
CA ILE A 49 -6.90 -2.40 15.38
C ILE A 49 -7.82 -1.75 16.43
N SER A 50 -7.48 -0.54 16.90
CA SER A 50 -8.24 0.16 17.93
C SER A 50 -9.68 0.51 17.51
N LYS A 51 -9.88 0.75 16.20
CA LYS A 51 -11.17 1.11 15.61
C LYS A 51 -11.87 -0.05 14.91
N LYS A 52 -11.30 -1.26 14.96
CA LYS A 52 -11.83 -2.49 14.35
C LYS A 52 -11.97 -2.39 12.82
N TYR A 53 -11.12 -1.62 12.15
CA TYR A 53 -10.97 -1.70 10.71
C TYR A 53 -10.36 -3.05 10.33
N ARG A 54 -10.81 -3.64 9.24
CA ARG A 54 -10.35 -4.95 8.78
C ARG A 54 -9.08 -4.88 7.92
N LYS A 55 -8.86 -3.73 7.27
CA LYS A 55 -7.82 -3.60 6.26
C LYS A 55 -7.10 -2.25 6.36
N VAL A 56 -5.80 -2.27 6.09
CA VAL A 56 -4.98 -1.08 5.89
C VAL A 56 -4.28 -1.20 4.55
N GLU A 57 -4.55 -0.28 3.63
CA GLU A 57 -3.90 -0.21 2.32
C GLU A 57 -2.83 0.88 2.33
N ALA A 58 -1.59 0.49 2.02
CA ALA A 58 -0.44 1.39 2.03
C ALA A 58 -0.02 1.87 0.63
N GLY A 59 -0.89 1.71 -0.38
CA GLY A 59 -0.64 2.09 -1.78
C GLY A 59 0.23 1.09 -2.54
N ALA A 60 0.41 1.32 -3.85
CA ALA A 60 0.95 0.34 -4.79
C ALA A 60 2.47 0.15 -4.74
N GLN A 61 3.26 1.11 -4.26
CA GLN A 61 4.73 1.06 -4.35
C GLN A 61 5.42 0.65 -3.06
N GLY A 62 6.59 0.02 -3.17
CA GLY A 62 7.55 -0.18 -2.10
C GLY A 62 7.58 -1.60 -1.52
N ALA A 63 8.54 -2.42 -2.01
CA ALA A 63 8.79 -3.77 -1.51
C ALA A 63 9.08 -3.84 0.01
N HIS A 64 9.59 -2.74 0.60
CA HIS A 64 9.81 -2.61 2.04
C HIS A 64 8.55 -2.79 2.90
N LYS A 65 7.36 -2.71 2.32
CA LYS A 65 6.09 -2.96 3.01
C LYS A 65 5.89 -4.43 3.34
N ILE A 66 6.38 -5.33 2.49
CA ILE A 66 6.27 -6.78 2.69
C ILE A 66 6.95 -7.19 4.01
N SER A 67 8.16 -6.68 4.26
CA SER A 67 8.88 -6.97 5.51
C SER A 67 8.17 -6.44 6.78
N ARG A 68 7.15 -5.61 6.62
CA ARG A 68 6.30 -5.07 7.71
C ARG A 68 4.93 -5.74 7.78
N GLY A 69 4.76 -6.84 7.06
CA GLY A 69 3.55 -7.65 7.11
C GLY A 69 2.44 -7.25 6.14
N TYR A 70 2.67 -6.26 5.28
CA TYR A 70 1.73 -6.00 4.19
C TYR A 70 1.82 -7.10 3.14
N GLN A 71 0.67 -7.49 2.62
CA GLN A 71 0.59 -8.50 1.57
C GLN A 71 0.36 -7.83 0.22
N PRO A 72 0.95 -8.35 -0.87
CA PRO A 72 0.63 -7.87 -2.20
C PRO A 72 -0.79 -8.27 -2.56
N GLU A 73 -1.56 -7.33 -3.08
CA GLU A 73 -2.94 -7.57 -3.49
C GLU A 73 -3.19 -6.92 -4.85
N LYS A 74 -3.97 -7.60 -5.67
CA LYS A 74 -4.35 -7.11 -7.00
C LYS A 74 -5.34 -5.95 -6.85
N THR A 75 -5.00 -4.81 -7.43
CA THR A 75 -5.88 -3.64 -7.51
C THR A 75 -6.22 -3.33 -8.95
N PHE A 76 -7.32 -2.64 -9.18
CA PHE A 76 -7.83 -2.33 -10.52
C PHE A 76 -8.08 -0.84 -10.65
N SER A 77 -7.80 -0.30 -11.84
CA SER A 77 -8.23 1.03 -12.26
C SER A 77 -8.88 0.94 -13.63
N ALA A 78 -9.84 1.84 -13.90
CA ALA A 78 -10.51 1.94 -15.17
C ALA A 78 -10.23 3.31 -15.79
N HIS A 79 -9.84 3.32 -17.07
CA HIS A 79 -9.52 4.53 -17.81
C HIS A 79 -10.27 4.55 -19.13
N TRP A 80 -10.85 5.70 -19.47
CA TRP A 80 -11.40 5.94 -20.78
C TRP A 80 -10.39 6.76 -21.59
N ILE A 81 -10.09 6.29 -22.81
CA ILE A 81 -9.15 6.93 -23.73
C ILE A 81 -9.88 7.23 -25.03
N LYS A 82 -9.94 8.51 -25.40
CA LYS A 82 -10.68 8.97 -26.57
C LYS A 82 -10.05 8.52 -27.88
N ASP A 83 -8.73 8.57 -27.95
CA ASP A 83 -7.97 8.19 -29.13
C ASP A 83 -7.92 6.66 -29.26
N ILE A 84 -8.39 6.13 -30.39
CA ILE A 84 -8.54 4.70 -30.62
C ILE A 84 -7.17 4.02 -30.74
N ASP A 85 -6.24 4.60 -31.52
CA ASP A 85 -4.93 4.01 -31.74
C ASP A 85 -4.11 3.97 -30.46
N PHE A 86 -4.20 5.04 -29.66
CA PHE A 86 -3.57 5.09 -28.34
C PHE A 86 -4.19 4.11 -27.35
N SER A 87 -5.52 3.95 -27.37
CA SER A 87 -6.23 2.96 -26.55
C SER A 87 -5.80 1.53 -26.89
N GLU A 88 -5.63 1.23 -28.18
CA GLU A 88 -5.18 -0.08 -28.65
C GLU A 88 -3.73 -0.35 -28.23
N ALA A 89 -2.83 0.62 -28.39
CA ALA A 89 -1.45 0.51 -27.94
C ALA A 89 -1.35 0.22 -26.43
N ILE A 90 -2.12 0.95 -25.60
CA ILE A 90 -2.20 0.70 -24.17
C ILE A 90 -2.78 -0.69 -23.87
N SER A 91 -3.83 -1.11 -24.57
CA SER A 91 -4.44 -2.42 -24.37
C SER A 91 -3.47 -3.55 -24.63
N ASN A 92 -2.61 -3.41 -25.66
CA ASN A 92 -1.56 -4.38 -25.96
C ASN A 92 -0.48 -4.41 -24.87
N TYR A 93 0.00 -3.26 -24.43
CA TYR A 93 0.96 -3.15 -23.32
C TYR A 93 0.42 -3.82 -22.04
N LEU A 94 -0.85 -3.58 -21.69
CA LEU A 94 -1.47 -4.12 -20.48
C LEU A 94 -1.59 -5.65 -20.47
N LYS A 95 -1.53 -6.32 -21.62
CA LYS A 95 -1.51 -7.80 -21.65
C LYS A 95 -0.25 -8.33 -20.98
N ASP A 96 0.91 -7.78 -21.33
CA ASP A 96 2.20 -8.19 -20.77
C ASP A 96 2.35 -7.72 -19.32
N GLU A 97 1.91 -6.50 -19.01
CA GLU A 97 1.93 -5.97 -17.66
C GLU A 97 1.12 -6.83 -16.67
N ARG A 98 -0.07 -7.30 -17.10
CA ARG A 98 -0.90 -8.16 -16.25
C ARG A 98 -0.24 -9.49 -15.90
N LEU A 99 0.47 -10.09 -16.87
CA LEU A 99 1.24 -11.32 -16.62
C LEU A 99 2.40 -11.06 -15.66
N TYR A 100 3.13 -9.96 -15.88
CA TYR A 100 4.22 -9.55 -15.01
C TYR A 100 3.74 -9.29 -13.57
N ILE A 101 2.62 -8.59 -13.40
CA ILE A 101 2.05 -8.30 -12.06
C ILE A 101 1.63 -9.58 -11.35
N GLN A 102 1.04 -10.54 -12.07
CA GLN A 102 0.65 -11.83 -11.49
C GLN A 102 1.86 -12.60 -10.96
N ASP A 103 2.90 -12.76 -11.78
CA ASP A 103 4.15 -13.42 -11.40
C ASP A 103 4.84 -12.71 -10.21
N ASN A 104 4.84 -11.36 -10.23
CA ASN A 104 5.43 -10.57 -9.17
C ASN A 104 4.69 -10.71 -7.82
N ILE A 105 3.36 -10.77 -7.83
CA ILE A 105 2.55 -11.05 -6.63
C ILE A 105 2.90 -12.41 -6.05
N GLU A 106 3.02 -13.44 -6.87
CA GLU A 106 3.38 -14.79 -6.43
C GLU A 106 4.76 -14.80 -5.76
N LYS A 107 5.76 -14.19 -6.40
CA LYS A 107 7.11 -14.04 -5.85
C LYS A 107 7.12 -13.27 -4.53
N LEU A 108 6.43 -12.14 -4.44
CA LEU A 108 6.39 -11.33 -3.23
C LEU A 108 5.70 -12.04 -2.06
N ASN A 109 4.73 -12.92 -2.34
CA ASN A 109 4.09 -13.74 -1.31
C ASN A 109 5.03 -14.74 -0.63
N GLU A 110 6.16 -15.07 -1.25
CA GLU A 110 7.18 -15.93 -0.64
C GLU A 110 7.96 -15.20 0.47
N TYR A 111 8.04 -13.87 0.40
CA TYR A 111 8.78 -13.03 1.34
C TYR A 111 7.95 -12.48 2.50
N ILE A 112 6.68 -12.91 2.63
CA ILE A 112 5.83 -12.48 3.75
C ILE A 112 6.39 -13.05 5.06
N PRO A 113 6.60 -12.20 6.11
CA PRO A 113 7.27 -12.62 7.34
C PRO A 113 6.43 -13.53 8.24
N PHE A 114 5.16 -13.74 7.92
CA PHE A 114 4.27 -14.59 8.72
C PHE A 114 4.34 -16.05 8.30
N LYS A 115 4.23 -16.95 9.28
CA LYS A 115 4.10 -18.38 8.99
C LYS A 115 2.87 -18.62 8.12
N LYS A 116 3.06 -19.30 6.99
CA LYS A 116 1.95 -19.82 6.21
C LYS A 116 1.23 -20.84 7.12
N ASN A 117 0.00 -20.59 7.51
CA ASN A 117 -0.83 -21.61 8.11
C ASN A 117 -0.89 -22.77 7.10
N LYS A 118 -0.40 -23.92 7.48
CA LYS A 118 -0.70 -25.18 6.79
C LYS A 118 -2.16 -25.45 7.10
N GLU A 119 -3.06 -24.86 6.36
CA GLU A 119 -4.44 -25.32 6.34
C GLU A 119 -4.42 -26.69 5.65
N ASN A 120 -4.81 -27.65 6.43
CA ASN A 120 -5.09 -29.04 6.18
C ASN A 120 -5.15 -29.48 4.70
N GLN A 121 -4.23 -30.36 4.36
CA GLN A 121 -4.45 -31.34 3.31
C GLN A 121 -5.57 -32.29 3.74
#